data_e6261d2769c967abe623fdcc23da39a1
#
_entry.id   e6261d2769c967abe623fdcc23da39a1
#
_cell.length_a   1.000
_cell.length_b   1.000
_cell.length_c   1.000
_cell.angle_alpha   90.00
_cell.angle_beta   90.00
_cell.angle_gamma   90.00
#
_symmetry.space_group_name_H-M   'P 1'
#
loop_
_entity.id
_entity.type
_entity.pdbx_description
1 polymer ?
#
loop_
_entity_poly.entity_id
_entity_poly.type
_entity_poly.pdbx_seq_one_letter_code
_entity_poly.pdbx_strand_id
1 'polypeptide(L)'
;MKTRPASVTDMLKKLRTKKVVHYQRYKGFSLTASDTRTALSIIRKHRLWEYFLVHKLGFNWHEVHEVAEELEHVNSEELINRLDNYLGKPPFDPHGDPIPDQKGQLKKIRQVSLHNLPLKKNGVVHSVKNQSQEMLYLLDHFGIGIGTKLKINRRFEFDGSVEIKIDKQPPFIMSLQVAKNIFCTL
;
A
#
# COMPACT_ATOMS: atom_id res chain seq x y z
N MET A 1 -4.47 -7.66 15.15
CA MET A 1 -4.84 -7.54 16.61
C MET A 1 -5.91 -6.47 16.79
N LYS A 2 -7.08 -6.81 17.34
CA LYS A 2 -8.09 -5.81 17.74
C LYS A 2 -7.65 -5.18 19.06
N THR A 3 -6.95 -4.06 19.01
CA THR A 3 -6.49 -3.32 20.19
C THR A 3 -7.71 -2.67 20.86
N ARG A 4 -7.87 -2.84 22.18
CA ARG A 4 -8.98 -2.22 22.93
C ARG A 4 -8.83 -0.69 22.94
N PRO A 5 -9.91 0.11 22.84
CA PRO A 5 -9.85 1.58 22.81
C PRO A 5 -9.07 2.21 23.96
N ALA A 6 -9.15 1.63 25.17
CA ALA A 6 -8.37 2.08 26.34
C ALA A 6 -6.85 1.94 26.13
N SER A 7 -6.41 0.85 25.49
CA SER A 7 -4.99 0.61 25.19
C SER A 7 -4.43 1.62 24.17
N VAL A 8 -5.22 2.01 23.16
CA VAL A 8 -4.84 3.05 22.20
C VAL A 8 -4.68 4.42 22.87
N THR A 9 -5.62 4.80 23.75
CA THR A 9 -5.56 6.07 24.48
C THR A 9 -4.33 6.14 25.39
N ASP A 10 -3.98 5.06 26.07
CA ASP A 10 -2.82 5.01 26.94
C ASP A 10 -1.51 5.03 26.15
N MET A 11 -1.45 4.36 25.00
CA MET A 11 -0.33 4.43 24.09
C MET A 11 -0.13 5.86 23.56
N LEU A 12 -1.19 6.53 23.13
CA LEU A 12 -1.14 7.93 22.68
C LEU A 12 -0.69 8.89 23.78
N LYS A 13 -1.11 8.68 25.04
CA LYS A 13 -0.61 9.45 26.18
C LYS A 13 0.88 9.24 26.39
N LYS A 14 1.39 8.01 26.32
CA LYS A 14 2.82 7.69 26.42
C LYS A 14 3.62 8.35 25.29
N LEU A 15 3.12 8.29 24.05
CA LEU A 15 3.75 8.96 22.90
C LEU A 15 3.78 10.49 23.05
N ARG A 16 2.72 11.08 23.61
CA ARG A 16 2.68 12.51 23.95
C ARG A 16 3.73 12.87 25.01
N THR A 17 3.85 12.08 26.08
CA THR A 17 4.85 12.32 27.15
C THR A 17 6.28 12.25 26.58
N LYS A 18 6.53 11.37 25.60
CA LYS A 18 7.79 11.29 24.86
C LYS A 18 7.95 12.39 23.79
N LYS A 19 6.99 13.30 23.65
CA LYS A 19 6.94 14.38 22.65
C LYS A 19 6.94 13.88 21.18
N VAL A 20 6.56 12.63 20.95
CA VAL A 20 6.48 12.00 19.62
C VAL A 20 5.22 12.44 18.86
N VAL A 21 4.16 12.81 19.58
CA VAL A 21 2.91 13.28 18.99
C VAL A 21 2.46 14.59 19.63
N HIS A 22 1.94 15.51 18.79
CA HIS A 22 1.22 16.68 19.24
C HIS A 22 -0.26 16.36 19.37
N TYR A 23 -0.85 16.68 20.52
CA TYR A 23 -2.29 16.61 20.72
C TYR A 23 -2.91 18.00 20.53
N GLN A 24 -3.88 18.10 19.64
CA GLN A 24 -4.72 19.28 19.50
C GLN A 24 -6.16 18.91 19.84
N ARG A 25 -6.75 19.66 20.78
CA ARG A 25 -8.15 19.47 21.16
C ARG A 25 -9.05 19.57 19.91
N TYR A 26 -9.93 18.61 19.73
CA TYR A 26 -10.83 18.45 18.56
C TYR A 26 -10.16 18.10 17.21
N LYS A 27 -8.84 18.18 17.09
CA LYS A 27 -8.11 17.79 15.87
C LYS A 27 -7.35 16.48 15.98
N GLY A 28 -7.29 15.93 17.22
CA GLY A 28 -6.62 14.65 17.47
C GLY A 28 -5.11 14.78 17.65
N PHE A 29 -4.38 13.75 17.22
CA PHE A 29 -2.93 13.66 17.35
C PHE A 29 -2.27 13.85 15.98
N SER A 30 -1.14 14.55 15.94
CA SER A 30 -0.27 14.69 14.77
C SER A 30 1.18 14.39 15.15
N LEU A 31 1.95 13.86 14.19
CA LEU A 31 3.38 13.65 14.38
C LEU A 31 4.14 14.99 14.38
N THR A 32 5.24 15.05 15.11
CA THR A 32 6.21 16.16 14.96
C THR A 32 6.97 16.02 13.64
N ALA A 33 7.65 17.07 13.20
CA ALA A 33 8.47 16.98 11.99
C ALA A 33 9.62 15.96 12.11
N SER A 34 10.18 15.80 13.33
CA SER A 34 11.20 14.80 13.63
C SER A 34 10.63 13.39 13.50
N ASP A 35 9.44 13.16 14.10
CA ASP A 35 8.83 11.85 14.13
C ASP A 35 8.27 11.44 12.78
N THR A 36 7.84 12.43 11.98
CA THR A 36 7.48 12.19 10.57
C THR A 36 8.68 11.64 9.80
N ARG A 37 9.88 12.19 9.98
CA ARG A 37 11.11 11.67 9.34
C ARG A 37 11.43 10.26 9.81
N THR A 38 11.33 9.99 11.11
CA THR A 38 11.53 8.65 11.68
C THR A 38 10.53 7.65 11.10
N ALA A 39 9.24 8.00 11.07
CA ALA A 39 8.20 7.15 10.48
C ALA A 39 8.46 6.88 8.98
N LEU A 40 8.83 7.89 8.21
CA LEU A 40 9.17 7.71 6.79
C LEU A 40 10.42 6.85 6.59
N SER A 41 11.41 6.91 7.50
CA SER A 41 12.57 6.03 7.47
C SER A 41 12.19 4.56 7.72
N ILE A 42 11.28 4.28 8.66
CA ILE A 42 10.77 2.92 8.91
C ILE A 42 9.99 2.42 7.69
N ILE A 43 9.06 3.22 7.17
CA ILE A 43 8.29 2.90 5.96
C ILE A 43 9.23 2.60 4.78
N ARG A 44 10.31 3.39 4.61
CA ARG A 44 11.29 3.14 3.56
C ARG A 44 11.98 1.79 3.71
N LYS A 45 12.42 1.43 4.93
CA LYS A 45 13.04 0.13 5.21
C LYS A 45 12.06 -1.00 4.87
N HIS A 46 10.86 -0.96 5.43
CA HIS A 46 9.82 -1.96 5.22
C HIS A 46 9.57 -2.20 3.73
N ARG A 47 9.26 -1.15 2.96
CA ARG A 47 8.94 -1.25 1.54
C ARG A 47 10.11 -1.69 0.66
N LEU A 48 11.34 -1.33 1.01
CA LEU A 48 12.54 -1.83 0.31
C LEU A 48 12.73 -3.33 0.57
N TRP A 49 12.46 -3.82 1.78
CA TRP A 49 12.50 -5.23 2.08
C TRP A 49 11.39 -5.99 1.36
N GLU A 50 10.15 -5.51 1.35
CA GLU A 50 9.08 -6.12 0.55
C GLU A 50 9.47 -6.22 -0.92
N TYR A 51 9.99 -5.12 -1.50
CA TYR A 51 10.46 -5.11 -2.90
C TYR A 51 11.57 -6.14 -3.14
N PHE A 52 12.54 -6.24 -2.24
CA PHE A 52 13.62 -7.22 -2.34
C PHE A 52 13.09 -8.66 -2.25
N LEU A 53 12.25 -8.94 -1.28
CA LEU A 53 11.65 -10.26 -1.08
C LEU A 53 10.89 -10.74 -2.31
N VAL A 54 10.04 -9.91 -2.87
CA VAL A 54 9.26 -10.26 -4.08
C VAL A 54 10.17 -10.37 -5.30
N HIS A 55 10.93 -9.33 -5.62
CA HIS A 55 11.62 -9.25 -6.92
C HIS A 55 12.97 -9.96 -6.98
N LYS A 56 13.58 -10.30 -5.84
CA LYS A 56 14.90 -10.97 -5.80
C LYS A 56 14.84 -12.34 -5.20
N LEU A 57 13.97 -12.59 -4.24
CA LEU A 57 13.84 -13.89 -3.58
C LEU A 57 12.61 -14.69 -4.02
N GLY A 58 11.68 -14.09 -4.81
CA GLY A 58 10.54 -14.80 -5.36
C GLY A 58 9.41 -15.07 -4.37
N PHE A 59 9.34 -14.30 -3.28
CA PHE A 59 8.19 -14.36 -2.38
C PHE A 59 6.92 -13.88 -3.10
N ASN A 60 5.78 -14.45 -2.72
CA ASN A 60 4.51 -13.91 -3.18
C ASN A 60 4.19 -12.59 -2.46
N TRP A 61 3.58 -11.64 -3.16
CA TRP A 61 3.28 -10.31 -2.63
C TRP A 61 2.32 -10.32 -1.42
N HIS A 62 1.53 -11.40 -1.23
CA HIS A 62 0.63 -11.57 -0.09
C HIS A 62 1.31 -12.17 1.16
N GLU A 63 2.61 -12.57 1.07
CA GLU A 63 3.34 -13.23 2.15
C GLU A 63 4.46 -12.34 2.74
N VAL A 64 4.85 -11.28 2.03
CA VAL A 64 6.09 -10.54 2.35
C VAL A 64 5.97 -9.64 3.56
N HIS A 65 4.76 -9.23 3.94
CA HIS A 65 4.55 -8.21 4.96
C HIS A 65 5.15 -8.60 6.33
N GLU A 66 4.88 -9.82 6.79
CA GLU A 66 5.39 -10.32 8.09
C GLU A 66 6.92 -10.38 8.10
N VAL A 67 7.53 -10.89 7.02
CA VAL A 67 8.98 -10.99 6.90
C VAL A 67 9.63 -9.61 6.81
N ALA A 68 9.02 -8.68 6.08
CA ALA A 68 9.50 -7.30 5.97
C ALA A 68 9.41 -6.56 7.31
N GLU A 69 8.35 -6.81 8.12
CA GLU A 69 8.19 -6.27 9.46
C GLU A 69 9.33 -6.73 10.40
N GLU A 70 9.75 -7.98 10.30
CA GLU A 70 10.93 -8.45 11.06
C GLU A 70 12.24 -7.77 10.61
N LEU A 71 12.43 -7.62 9.29
CA LEU A 71 13.65 -7.06 8.72
C LEU A 71 13.76 -5.52 8.88
N GLU A 72 12.66 -4.79 9.01
CA GLU A 72 12.71 -3.32 9.18
C GLU A 72 13.37 -2.87 10.49
N HIS A 73 13.45 -3.77 11.48
CA HIS A 73 14.14 -3.52 12.75
C HIS A 73 15.67 -3.52 12.66
N VAL A 74 16.23 -3.90 11.51
CA VAL A 74 17.69 -3.82 11.29
C VAL A 74 18.12 -2.36 11.25
N ASN A 75 18.94 -1.95 12.25
CA ASN A 75 19.38 -0.56 12.43
C ASN A 75 20.72 -0.28 11.73
N SER A 76 20.76 -0.39 10.40
CA SER A 76 21.91 -0.02 9.59
C SER A 76 21.46 0.81 8.39
N GLU A 77 21.63 2.13 8.47
CA GLU A 77 21.34 3.03 7.34
C GLU A 77 22.17 2.70 6.10
N GLU A 78 23.43 2.31 6.32
CA GLU A 78 24.36 1.91 5.26
C GLU A 78 23.79 0.70 4.49
N LEU A 79 23.32 -0.32 5.20
CA LEU A 79 22.70 -1.50 4.59
C LEU A 79 21.48 -1.10 3.74
N ILE A 80 20.59 -0.26 4.28
CA ILE A 80 19.38 0.16 3.57
C ILE A 80 19.72 0.99 2.32
N ASN A 81 20.74 1.85 2.39
CA ASN A 81 21.18 2.63 1.25
C ASN A 81 21.83 1.77 0.16
N ARG A 82 22.59 0.74 0.54
CA ARG A 82 23.13 -0.25 -0.40
C ARG A 82 22.05 -1.11 -1.02
N LEU A 83 21.06 -1.53 -0.22
CA LEU A 83 19.89 -2.26 -0.71
C LEU A 83 19.11 -1.43 -1.74
N ASP A 84 18.79 -0.18 -1.43
CA ASP A 84 18.11 0.72 -2.34
C ASP A 84 18.86 0.91 -3.67
N ASN A 85 20.20 1.10 -3.60
CA ASN A 85 21.04 1.19 -4.79
C ASN A 85 21.07 -0.14 -5.58
N TYR A 86 21.19 -1.28 -4.91
CA TYR A 86 21.18 -2.62 -5.52
C TYR A 86 19.86 -2.89 -6.25
N LEU A 87 18.74 -2.44 -5.70
CA LEU A 87 17.41 -2.56 -6.27
C LEU A 87 17.13 -1.55 -7.41
N GLY A 88 18.05 -0.62 -7.67
CA GLY A 88 17.88 0.41 -8.70
C GLY A 88 16.95 1.55 -8.28
N LYS A 89 16.81 1.80 -6.98
CA LYS A 89 15.97 2.86 -6.37
C LYS A 89 14.51 2.77 -6.81
N PRO A 90 13.83 1.66 -6.49
CA PRO A 90 12.45 1.45 -6.90
C PRO A 90 11.55 2.54 -6.31
N PRO A 91 10.69 3.17 -7.12
CA PRO A 91 9.81 4.23 -6.63
C PRO A 91 8.59 3.72 -5.86
N PHE A 92 8.25 2.43 -5.99
CA PHE A 92 7.08 1.77 -5.40
C PHE A 92 7.44 0.38 -4.91
N ASP A 93 6.77 -0.06 -3.87
CA ASP A 93 6.82 -1.43 -3.37
C ASP A 93 5.97 -2.39 -4.24
N PRO A 94 5.92 -3.70 -3.92
CA PRO A 94 5.15 -4.69 -4.69
C PRO A 94 3.64 -4.46 -4.68
N HIS A 95 3.12 -3.66 -3.76
CA HIS A 95 1.69 -3.32 -3.63
C HIS A 95 1.34 -1.99 -4.32
N GLY A 96 2.36 -1.27 -4.85
CA GLY A 96 2.23 0.01 -5.53
C GLY A 96 2.27 1.22 -4.62
N ASP A 97 2.63 1.04 -3.36
CA ASP A 97 2.82 2.15 -2.41
C ASP A 97 4.18 2.83 -2.63
N PRO A 98 4.26 4.18 -2.55
CA PRO A 98 5.48 4.91 -2.85
C PRO A 98 6.56 4.68 -1.78
N ILE A 99 7.75 4.26 -2.19
CA ILE A 99 8.92 4.14 -1.31
C ILE A 99 9.49 5.54 -1.03
N PRO A 100 9.60 5.98 0.24
CA PRO A 100 10.25 7.25 0.55
C PRO A 100 11.71 7.25 0.11
N ASP A 101 12.18 8.34 -0.47
CA ASP A 101 13.61 8.53 -0.73
C ASP A 101 14.41 8.78 0.57
N GLN A 102 15.72 8.96 0.48
CA GLN A 102 16.59 9.26 1.63
C GLN A 102 16.22 10.56 2.36
N LYS A 103 15.50 11.48 1.69
CA LYS A 103 15.01 12.74 2.27
C LYS A 103 13.58 12.62 2.80
N GLY A 104 12.97 11.44 2.72
CA GLY A 104 11.57 11.19 3.10
C GLY A 104 10.55 11.71 2.08
N GLN A 105 10.97 12.00 0.85
CA GLN A 105 10.04 12.44 -0.19
C GLN A 105 9.35 11.25 -0.83
N LEU A 106 8.06 11.39 -1.08
CA LEU A 106 7.21 10.36 -1.70
C LEU A 106 6.86 10.76 -3.13
N LYS A 107 7.02 9.84 -4.07
CA LYS A 107 6.55 10.03 -5.44
C LYS A 107 5.02 10.03 -5.47
N LYS A 108 4.43 11.11 -5.93
CA LYS A 108 2.97 11.22 -6.11
C LYS A 108 2.57 10.78 -7.51
N ILE A 109 1.55 9.94 -7.60
CA ILE A 109 0.94 9.53 -8.87
C ILE A 109 -0.55 9.83 -8.81
N ARG A 110 -1.07 10.35 -9.91
CA ARG A 110 -2.52 10.55 -10.07
C ARG A 110 -3.16 9.21 -10.37
N GLN A 111 -4.00 8.75 -9.49
CA GLN A 111 -4.70 7.47 -9.61
C GLN A 111 -6.15 7.62 -9.17
N VAL A 112 -7.00 6.74 -9.67
CA VAL A 112 -8.42 6.65 -9.31
C VAL A 112 -8.73 5.24 -8.87
N SER A 113 -9.68 5.06 -7.94
CA SER A 113 -10.11 3.69 -7.61
C SER A 113 -10.74 3.02 -8.83
N LEU A 114 -10.60 1.70 -8.94
CA LEU A 114 -11.20 0.95 -10.03
C LEU A 114 -12.71 1.22 -10.14
N HIS A 115 -13.42 1.32 -8.99
CA HIS A 115 -14.84 1.67 -8.99
C HIS A 115 -15.14 3.00 -9.70
N ASN A 116 -14.25 3.99 -9.61
CA ASN A 116 -14.39 5.32 -10.23
C ASN A 116 -13.73 5.43 -11.62
N LEU A 117 -13.14 4.34 -12.12
CA LEU A 117 -12.55 4.33 -13.45
C LEU A 117 -13.64 4.62 -14.49
N PRO A 118 -13.43 5.53 -15.46
CA PRO A 118 -14.43 5.81 -16.51
C PRO A 118 -14.76 4.54 -17.31
N LEU A 119 -16.05 4.37 -17.62
CA LEU A 119 -16.53 3.23 -18.41
C LEU A 119 -15.80 3.14 -19.76
N LYS A 120 -15.50 1.93 -20.19
CA LYS A 120 -14.84 1.60 -21.48
C LYS A 120 -13.44 2.19 -21.67
N LYS A 121 -12.87 2.91 -20.67
CA LYS A 121 -11.47 3.32 -20.70
C LYS A 121 -10.58 2.24 -20.08
N ASN A 122 -9.39 2.09 -20.65
CA ASN A 122 -8.38 1.21 -20.08
C ASN A 122 -7.75 1.88 -18.86
N GLY A 123 -7.58 1.12 -17.79
CA GLY A 123 -6.79 1.47 -16.63
C GLY A 123 -5.69 0.45 -16.41
N VAL A 124 -4.61 0.88 -15.78
CA VAL A 124 -3.52 -0.01 -15.36
C VAL A 124 -3.51 -0.04 -13.85
N VAL A 125 -3.62 -1.22 -13.24
CA VAL A 125 -3.54 -1.38 -11.78
C VAL A 125 -2.20 -0.86 -11.30
N HIS A 126 -2.23 0.13 -10.42
CA HIS A 126 -1.05 0.77 -9.89
C HIS A 126 -0.83 0.45 -8.41
N SER A 127 -1.88 0.42 -7.60
CA SER A 127 -1.76 0.09 -6.18
C SER A 127 -3.02 -0.56 -5.61
N VAL A 128 -2.83 -1.25 -4.48
CA VAL A 128 -3.89 -1.87 -3.69
C VAL A 128 -3.87 -1.29 -2.28
N LYS A 129 -4.99 -0.73 -1.83
CA LYS A 129 -5.06 -0.04 -0.53
C LYS A 129 -5.20 -1.01 0.65
N ASN A 130 -6.06 -2.02 0.52
CA ASN A 130 -6.17 -3.08 1.52
C ASN A 130 -5.20 -4.20 1.16
N GLN A 131 -4.16 -4.34 1.95
CA GLN A 131 -3.06 -5.30 1.74
C GLN A 131 -3.18 -6.50 2.69
N SER A 132 -4.39 -6.79 3.20
CA SER A 132 -4.58 -8.03 3.95
C SER A 132 -4.31 -9.24 3.05
N GLN A 133 -3.78 -10.31 3.64
CA GLN A 133 -3.45 -11.54 2.93
C GLN A 133 -4.64 -12.07 2.12
N GLU A 134 -5.86 -12.02 2.70
CA GLU A 134 -7.09 -12.47 2.05
C GLU A 134 -7.43 -11.62 0.82
N MET A 135 -7.23 -10.30 0.89
CA MET A 135 -7.49 -9.41 -0.24
C MET A 135 -6.50 -9.65 -1.37
N LEU A 136 -5.21 -9.75 -1.06
CA LEU A 136 -4.18 -9.98 -2.06
C LEU A 136 -4.32 -11.37 -2.69
N TYR A 137 -4.63 -12.39 -1.89
CA TYR A 137 -4.92 -13.74 -2.39
C TYR A 137 -6.15 -13.77 -3.31
N LEU A 138 -7.20 -12.99 -2.96
CA LEU A 138 -8.38 -12.86 -3.82
C LEU A 138 -8.03 -12.20 -5.17
N LEU A 139 -7.15 -11.20 -5.17
CA LEU A 139 -6.69 -10.56 -6.40
C LEU A 139 -5.87 -11.51 -7.28
N ASP A 140 -4.99 -12.32 -6.68
CA ASP A 140 -4.26 -13.38 -7.38
C ASP A 140 -5.22 -14.37 -8.06
N HIS A 141 -6.29 -14.76 -7.35
CA HIS A 141 -7.32 -15.63 -7.91
C HIS A 141 -8.01 -15.03 -9.14
N PHE A 142 -8.18 -13.72 -9.18
CA PHE A 142 -8.70 -13.00 -10.36
C PHE A 142 -7.63 -12.71 -11.42
N GLY A 143 -6.38 -13.04 -11.19
CA GLY A 143 -5.27 -12.68 -12.07
C GLY A 143 -4.98 -11.18 -12.10
N ILE A 144 -5.23 -10.49 -11.00
CA ILE A 144 -5.01 -9.04 -10.83
C ILE A 144 -3.77 -8.80 -9.98
N GLY A 145 -2.75 -8.19 -10.57
CA GLY A 145 -1.57 -7.69 -9.89
C GLY A 145 -1.23 -6.27 -10.35
N ILE A 146 -0.16 -5.71 -9.81
CA ILE A 146 0.36 -4.42 -10.28
C ILE A 146 0.74 -4.52 -11.76
N GLY A 147 0.33 -3.53 -12.55
CA GLY A 147 0.54 -3.51 -14.00
C GLY A 147 -0.57 -4.20 -14.81
N THR A 148 -1.52 -4.89 -14.19
CA THR A 148 -2.65 -5.51 -14.90
C THR A 148 -3.47 -4.45 -15.63
N LYS A 149 -3.67 -4.65 -16.93
CA LYS A 149 -4.53 -3.81 -17.76
C LYS A 149 -5.96 -4.30 -17.70
N LEU A 150 -6.88 -3.42 -17.38
CA LEU A 150 -8.29 -3.74 -17.23
C LEU A 150 -9.17 -2.56 -17.69
N LYS A 151 -10.45 -2.85 -17.88
CA LYS A 151 -11.48 -1.85 -18.15
C LYS A 151 -12.79 -2.22 -17.49
N ILE A 152 -13.60 -1.21 -17.16
CA ILE A 152 -14.99 -1.41 -16.72
C ILE A 152 -15.89 -1.40 -17.95
N ASN A 153 -16.61 -2.49 -18.15
CA ASN A 153 -17.65 -2.59 -19.19
C ASN A 153 -18.96 -1.97 -18.68
N ARG A 154 -19.34 -2.27 -17.43
CA ARG A 154 -20.62 -1.89 -16.84
C ARG A 154 -20.46 -1.66 -15.33
N ARG A 155 -21.28 -0.76 -14.79
CA ARG A 155 -21.45 -0.54 -13.33
C ARG A 155 -22.89 -0.84 -12.99
N PHE A 156 -23.12 -1.59 -11.92
CA PHE A 156 -24.45 -1.94 -11.45
C PHE A 156 -24.84 -0.95 -10.34
N GLU A 157 -25.94 -0.24 -10.54
CA GLU A 157 -26.39 0.80 -9.58
C GLU A 157 -26.94 0.18 -8.29
N PHE A 158 -27.48 -1.05 -8.37
CA PHE A 158 -28.11 -1.71 -7.24
C PHE A 158 -27.15 -1.93 -6.06
N ASP A 159 -25.96 -2.44 -6.32
CA ASP A 159 -24.97 -2.78 -5.29
C ASP A 159 -23.60 -2.12 -5.49
N GLY A 160 -23.45 -1.34 -6.55
CA GLY A 160 -22.20 -0.68 -6.92
C GLY A 160 -21.14 -1.63 -7.46
N SER A 161 -21.44 -2.91 -7.71
CA SER A 161 -20.52 -3.84 -8.35
C SER A 161 -20.18 -3.40 -9.77
N VAL A 162 -19.07 -3.88 -10.29
CA VAL A 162 -18.58 -3.53 -11.63
C VAL A 162 -18.29 -4.79 -12.43
N GLU A 163 -18.72 -4.79 -13.69
CA GLU A 163 -18.25 -5.77 -14.66
C GLU A 163 -16.93 -5.29 -15.24
N ILE A 164 -15.88 -6.05 -15.02
CA ILE A 164 -14.54 -5.75 -15.51
C ILE A 164 -14.10 -6.76 -16.57
N LYS A 165 -13.21 -6.31 -17.45
CA LYS A 165 -12.52 -7.16 -18.41
C LYS A 165 -11.04 -6.96 -18.28
N ILE A 166 -10.30 -8.07 -18.17
CA ILE A 166 -8.85 -8.15 -18.15
C ILE A 166 -8.42 -8.83 -19.44
N ASP A 167 -7.68 -8.11 -20.28
CA ASP A 167 -7.11 -8.61 -21.53
C ASP A 167 -7.99 -9.66 -22.25
N LYS A 168 -7.51 -10.91 -22.38
CA LYS A 168 -8.19 -12.01 -23.07
C LYS A 168 -9.17 -12.81 -22.20
N GLN A 169 -9.25 -12.52 -20.88
CA GLN A 169 -10.17 -13.20 -19.98
C GLN A 169 -11.62 -12.82 -20.28
N PRO A 170 -12.61 -13.73 -20.03
CA PRO A 170 -14.00 -13.36 -20.10
C PRO A 170 -14.31 -12.27 -19.04
N PRO A 171 -15.27 -11.36 -19.28
CA PRO A 171 -15.69 -10.39 -18.30
C PRO A 171 -16.24 -11.09 -17.05
N PHE A 172 -16.01 -10.50 -15.88
CA PHE A 172 -16.56 -10.97 -14.61
C PHE A 172 -16.99 -9.82 -13.70
N ILE A 173 -17.82 -10.12 -12.72
CA ILE A 173 -18.36 -9.13 -11.78
C ILE A 173 -17.46 -9.07 -10.56
N MET A 174 -17.07 -7.87 -10.19
CA MET A 174 -16.30 -7.56 -8.98
C MET A 174 -17.15 -6.73 -8.03
N SER A 175 -17.13 -7.08 -6.75
CA SER A 175 -17.87 -6.35 -5.72
C SER A 175 -17.35 -4.91 -5.57
N LEU A 176 -18.24 -4.01 -5.13
CA LEU A 176 -17.89 -2.63 -4.79
C LEU A 176 -16.74 -2.56 -3.78
N GLN A 177 -16.76 -3.44 -2.77
CA GLN A 177 -15.74 -3.46 -1.72
C GLN A 177 -14.34 -3.73 -2.29
N VAL A 178 -14.20 -4.70 -3.18
CA VAL A 178 -12.93 -5.03 -3.84
C VAL A 178 -12.53 -3.89 -4.80
N ALA A 179 -13.45 -3.44 -5.65
CA ALA A 179 -13.16 -2.41 -6.65
C ALA A 179 -12.72 -1.05 -6.05
N LYS A 180 -13.17 -0.71 -4.85
CA LYS A 180 -12.75 0.52 -4.13
C LYS A 180 -11.32 0.44 -3.60
N ASN A 181 -10.77 -0.75 -3.44
CA ASN A 181 -9.43 -0.97 -2.89
C ASN A 181 -8.34 -1.11 -3.96
N ILE A 182 -8.71 -1.24 -5.23
CA ILE A 182 -7.79 -1.27 -6.38
C ILE A 182 -7.69 0.13 -6.96
N PHE A 183 -6.48 0.64 -7.14
CA PHE A 183 -6.25 1.95 -7.74
C PHE A 183 -5.53 1.82 -9.09
N CYS A 184 -6.02 2.57 -10.08
CA CYS A 184 -5.54 2.54 -11.45
C CYS A 184 -5.01 3.90 -11.89
N THR A 185 -4.01 3.88 -12.76
CA THR A 185 -3.62 5.00 -13.63
C THR A 185 -4.36 4.89 -14.96
N LEU A 186 -4.57 6.03 -15.64
CA LEU A 186 -5.17 6.13 -16.97
C LEU A 186 -4.12 6.25 -18.04
#